data_828426f5e349222fb4a0432f3e83e725
#
_entry.id   828426f5e349222fb4a0432f3e83e725
#
_cell.length_a   1.000
_cell.length_b   1.000
_cell.length_c   1.000
_cell.angle_alpha   90.00
_cell.angle_beta   90.00
_cell.angle_gamma   90.00
#
_symmetry.space_group_name_H-M   'P 1'
#
loop_
_entity.id
_entity.type
_entity.pdbx_description
1 polymer ?
#
loop_
_entity_poly.entity_id
_entity_poly.type
_entity_poly.pdbx_seq_one_letter_code
_entity_poly.pdbx_strand_id
1 'polypeptide(L)'
;RPPRSTQSRSSAASDVYKRQVSAFCRVPAYVLVPKGKGPFPAVVALHDHGAHFSIGKEKVVRPFDEKPEVLEDAARWAQTLYGGRFIGDELAKRGYVVFAMDALFWGDRGRREGVDYQAQQQLAANLLQLGMTWAGIVTWDDIRSAEFVASLPEVDPTRIGAVGLSMGCHRAWMLCAASDRVAAGAAICWMATTPSLMRPGNNQTKGQSAYAVLVPDLRNWLDYADVAAIACPKPMLFFNGEKDALFPVDGVKDAYARMHRVWSSQRVEDRLVTKLWPVAHVFNEEMQAEAFAWMDRHLR
;
A
#
# COMPACT_ATOMS: atom_id res chain seq x y z
N ARG A 1 5.07 27.70 -6.24
CA ARG A 1 4.55 27.08 -4.99
C ARG A 1 3.04 27.18 -5.03
N PRO A 2 2.25 26.09 -4.88
CA PRO A 2 0.83 26.19 -4.70
C PRO A 2 0.51 26.80 -3.30
N PRO A 3 -0.65 27.43 -3.10
CA PRO A 3 -1.03 28.02 -1.82
C PRO A 3 -1.19 26.92 -0.77
N ARG A 4 -0.60 27.13 0.41
CA ARG A 4 -0.78 26.28 1.60
C ARG A 4 -2.11 26.64 2.24
N SER A 5 -3.00 25.67 2.42
CA SER A 5 -4.11 25.80 3.35
C SER A 5 -3.67 25.21 4.69
N THR A 6 -3.35 26.07 5.66
CA THR A 6 -2.98 25.65 7.01
C THR A 6 -4.22 25.63 7.88
N GLN A 7 -4.67 24.46 8.31
CA GLN A 7 -5.49 24.31 9.51
C GLN A 7 -4.89 23.23 10.41
N SER A 8 -4.40 23.65 11.57
CA SER A 8 -3.78 22.81 12.58
C SER A 8 -4.82 22.32 13.59
N ARG A 9 -5.07 21.02 13.67
CA ARG A 9 -5.68 20.35 14.85
C ARG A 9 -5.29 18.88 15.01
N SER A 10 -4.06 18.49 14.69
CA SER A 10 -3.49 17.21 15.09
C SER A 10 -2.09 17.42 15.64
N SER A 11 -1.51 16.39 16.28
CA SER A 11 -0.10 16.42 16.72
C SER A 11 0.90 16.51 15.55
N ALA A 12 0.44 16.37 14.31
CA ALA A 12 1.15 16.61 13.06
C ALA A 12 0.46 17.74 12.28
N ALA A 13 1.22 18.55 11.52
CA ALA A 13 0.64 19.42 10.50
C ALA A 13 0.17 18.53 9.33
N SER A 14 -1.03 18.78 8.83
CA SER A 14 -1.58 18.06 7.67
C SER A 14 -1.84 19.05 6.53
N ASP A 15 -1.37 18.69 5.34
CA ASP A 15 -1.57 19.46 4.11
C ASP A 15 -2.17 18.58 3.01
N VAL A 16 -3.07 19.14 2.19
CA VAL A 16 -3.55 18.51 0.96
C VAL A 16 -2.68 18.97 -0.20
N TYR A 17 -2.05 18.02 -0.86
CA TYR A 17 -1.23 18.29 -2.04
C TYR A 17 -1.91 17.73 -3.29
N LYS A 18 -1.86 18.49 -4.41
CA LYS A 18 -2.23 17.99 -5.72
C LYS A 18 -0.96 17.56 -6.45
N ARG A 19 -0.78 16.26 -6.60
CA ARG A 19 0.37 15.65 -7.26
C ARG A 19 0.09 15.38 -8.73
N GLN A 20 1.03 15.73 -9.59
CA GLN A 20 0.99 15.35 -10.99
C GLN A 20 1.70 14.00 -11.17
N VAL A 21 0.93 12.94 -11.40
CA VAL A 21 1.44 11.57 -11.63
C VAL A 21 1.72 11.29 -13.10
N SER A 22 1.13 12.08 -14.00
CA SER A 22 1.41 12.08 -15.44
C SER A 22 1.27 13.50 -15.99
N ALA A 23 1.57 13.71 -17.27
CA ALA A 23 1.39 15.01 -17.93
C ALA A 23 -0.07 15.52 -17.84
N PHE A 24 -1.04 14.60 -17.66
CA PHE A 24 -2.46 14.89 -17.77
C PHE A 24 -3.24 14.74 -16.46
N CYS A 25 -2.61 14.20 -15.40
CA CYS A 25 -3.33 13.87 -14.16
C CYS A 25 -2.65 14.48 -12.93
N ARG A 26 -3.41 15.31 -12.20
CA ARG A 26 -3.06 15.80 -10.85
C ARG A 26 -3.96 15.11 -9.85
N VAL A 27 -3.36 14.45 -8.88
CA VAL A 27 -4.07 13.67 -7.86
C VAL A 27 -3.92 14.36 -6.51
N PRO A 28 -5.04 14.61 -5.79
CA PRO A 28 -4.99 15.02 -4.40
C PRO A 28 -4.30 13.97 -3.54
N ALA A 29 -3.52 14.41 -2.57
CA ALA A 29 -2.84 13.52 -1.63
C ALA A 29 -2.78 14.17 -0.25
N TYR A 30 -2.83 13.36 0.80
CA TYR A 30 -2.55 13.81 2.15
C TYR A 30 -1.05 13.69 2.43
N VAL A 31 -0.50 14.73 3.05
CA VAL A 31 0.85 14.71 3.61
C VAL A 31 0.77 15.12 5.07
N LEU A 32 1.15 14.20 5.95
CA LEU A 32 1.26 14.48 7.38
C LEU A 32 2.73 14.73 7.71
N VAL A 33 3.04 15.90 8.23
CA VAL A 33 4.40 16.28 8.63
C VAL A 33 4.48 16.35 10.16
N PRO A 34 5.38 15.60 10.80
CA PRO A 34 5.55 15.67 12.26
C PRO A 34 5.96 17.06 12.72
N LYS A 35 5.60 17.42 13.95
CA LYS A 35 6.14 18.61 14.61
C LYS A 35 7.62 18.40 14.95
N GLY A 36 8.40 19.46 14.81
CA GLY A 36 9.81 19.45 15.16
C GLY A 36 10.72 19.84 14.00
N LYS A 37 12.01 19.56 14.17
CA LYS A 37 13.04 19.92 13.20
C LYS A 37 13.44 18.65 12.43
N GLY A 38 13.11 18.60 11.13
CA GLY A 38 13.53 17.54 10.21
C GLY A 38 15.02 17.62 9.83
N PRO A 39 15.46 16.81 8.84
CA PRO A 39 14.61 15.95 8.03
C PRO A 39 14.16 14.68 8.75
N PHE A 40 12.91 14.25 8.47
CA PHE A 40 12.28 13.08 9.07
C PHE A 40 12.36 11.86 8.15
N PRO A 41 12.32 10.62 8.68
CA PRO A 41 11.97 9.46 7.87
C PRO A 41 10.55 9.62 7.32
N ALA A 42 10.25 8.95 6.21
CA ALA A 42 8.94 9.04 5.58
C ALA A 42 8.35 7.68 5.26
N VAL A 43 7.02 7.64 5.08
CA VAL A 43 6.29 6.44 4.68
C VAL A 43 5.25 6.77 3.63
N VAL A 44 5.23 5.99 2.56
CA VAL A 44 4.12 5.93 1.61
C VAL A 44 3.09 4.95 2.15
N ALA A 45 1.94 5.45 2.60
CA ALA A 45 0.83 4.65 3.12
C ALA A 45 -0.15 4.32 1.99
N LEU A 46 -0.29 3.03 1.70
CA LEU A 46 -0.97 2.51 0.52
C LEU A 46 -2.27 1.82 0.93
N HIS A 47 -3.40 2.35 0.50
CA HIS A 47 -4.72 1.86 0.87
C HIS A 47 -5.06 0.52 0.20
N ASP A 48 -5.98 -0.23 0.83
CA ASP A 48 -6.52 -1.50 0.36
C ASP A 48 -7.55 -1.33 -0.78
N HIS A 49 -7.92 -2.46 -1.42
CA HIS A 49 -8.98 -2.51 -2.43
C HIS A 49 -10.36 -2.42 -1.77
N GLY A 50 -10.68 -3.41 -0.95
CA GLY A 50 -11.92 -3.54 -0.18
C GLY A 50 -13.21 -3.59 -0.98
N ALA A 51 -13.18 -3.56 -2.32
CA ALA A 51 -14.33 -3.30 -3.18
C ALA A 51 -15.11 -2.03 -2.77
N HIS A 52 -14.43 -1.08 -2.14
CA HIS A 52 -14.98 0.13 -1.57
C HIS A 52 -14.27 1.34 -2.19
N PHE A 53 -14.90 1.93 -3.18
CA PHE A 53 -14.28 2.90 -4.09
C PHE A 53 -14.57 4.36 -3.73
N SER A 54 -15.53 4.61 -2.83
CA SER A 54 -15.90 5.96 -2.38
C SER A 54 -14.76 6.70 -1.68
N ILE A 55 -13.88 5.94 -1.03
CA ILE A 55 -12.70 6.43 -0.32
C ILE A 55 -11.46 5.63 -0.72
N GLY A 56 -10.31 6.26 -0.69
CA GLY A 56 -9.01 5.64 -0.97
C GLY A 56 -7.99 6.00 0.11
N LYS A 57 -7.33 7.13 0.01
CA LYS A 57 -6.38 7.66 1.00
C LYS A 57 -7.00 7.83 2.40
N GLU A 58 -8.31 8.08 2.47
CA GLU A 58 -9.08 8.20 3.70
C GLU A 58 -9.21 6.89 4.48
N LYS A 59 -8.89 5.75 3.88
CA LYS A 59 -8.79 4.46 4.57
C LYS A 59 -7.58 4.37 5.50
N VAL A 60 -6.51 5.09 5.16
CA VAL A 60 -5.21 4.99 5.84
C VAL A 60 -4.77 6.26 6.56
N VAL A 61 -5.33 7.41 6.20
CA VAL A 61 -5.14 8.70 6.88
C VAL A 61 -6.50 9.25 7.26
N ARG A 62 -6.64 9.74 8.49
CA ARG A 62 -7.88 10.37 8.96
C ARG A 62 -8.20 11.56 8.06
N PRO A 63 -9.35 11.56 7.39
CA PRO A 63 -9.73 12.67 6.55
C PRO A 63 -9.96 13.95 7.38
N PHE A 64 -9.61 15.08 6.79
CA PHE A 64 -9.81 16.40 7.36
C PHE A 64 -10.32 17.34 6.26
N ASP A 65 -11.15 18.29 6.64
CA ASP A 65 -11.81 19.23 5.70
C ASP A 65 -12.64 18.52 4.61
N GLU A 66 -13.28 17.39 5.01
CA GLU A 66 -14.10 16.54 4.14
C GLU A 66 -15.57 16.59 4.57
N LYS A 67 -16.44 16.11 3.69
CA LYS A 67 -17.88 15.96 3.98
C LYS A 67 -18.12 14.96 5.11
N PRO A 68 -19.20 15.16 5.92
CA PRO A 68 -19.54 14.24 7.00
C PRO A 68 -19.62 12.77 6.57
N GLU A 69 -20.16 12.49 5.39
CA GLU A 69 -20.32 11.15 4.87
C GLU A 69 -18.97 10.46 4.64
N VAL A 70 -17.95 11.21 4.18
CA VAL A 70 -16.58 10.70 3.98
C VAL A 70 -15.92 10.42 5.34
N LEU A 71 -16.12 11.31 6.33
CA LEU A 71 -15.58 11.12 7.69
C LEU A 71 -16.15 9.87 8.35
N GLU A 72 -17.46 9.67 8.26
CA GLU A 72 -18.14 8.50 8.81
C GLU A 72 -17.73 7.20 8.09
N ASP A 73 -17.62 7.25 6.76
CA ASP A 73 -17.23 6.12 5.95
C ASP A 73 -15.81 5.65 6.26
N ALA A 74 -14.87 6.60 6.32
CA ALA A 74 -13.49 6.34 6.72
C ALA A 74 -13.37 5.77 8.14
N ALA A 75 -14.15 6.29 9.10
CA ALA A 75 -14.17 5.80 10.47
C ALA A 75 -14.68 4.34 10.56
N ARG A 76 -15.78 4.02 9.85
CA ARG A 76 -16.28 2.63 9.75
C ARG A 76 -15.25 1.70 9.12
N TRP A 77 -14.56 2.17 8.08
CA TRP A 77 -13.53 1.39 7.41
C TRP A 77 -12.34 1.11 8.32
N ALA A 78 -11.85 2.12 9.01
CA ALA A 78 -10.79 1.98 10.00
C ALA A 78 -11.17 0.98 11.11
N GLN A 79 -12.42 1.03 11.59
CA GLN A 79 -12.92 0.09 12.60
C GLN A 79 -12.93 -1.36 12.07
N THR A 80 -13.31 -1.54 10.81
CA THR A 80 -13.48 -2.88 10.22
C THR A 80 -12.14 -3.57 9.95
N LEU A 81 -11.16 -2.87 9.41
CA LEU A 81 -9.92 -3.48 8.92
C LEU A 81 -8.67 -3.07 9.69
N TYR A 82 -8.67 -1.94 10.37
CA TYR A 82 -7.47 -1.36 10.99
C TYR A 82 -7.57 -1.21 12.51
N GLY A 83 -8.52 -1.88 13.16
CA GLY A 83 -8.68 -1.82 14.62
C GLY A 83 -9.08 -0.44 15.13
N GLY A 84 -9.85 0.35 14.34
CA GLY A 84 -10.30 1.69 14.70
C GLY A 84 -9.24 2.78 14.55
N ARG A 85 -8.10 2.49 13.92
CA ARG A 85 -6.98 3.42 13.75
C ARG A 85 -6.73 3.75 12.30
N PHE A 86 -6.21 4.95 12.06
CA PHE A 86 -5.63 5.33 10.77
C PHE A 86 -4.12 5.14 10.83
N ILE A 87 -3.61 4.19 10.07
CA ILE A 87 -2.18 3.81 10.13
C ILE A 87 -1.25 4.98 9.80
N GLY A 88 -1.67 5.90 8.93
CA GLY A 88 -0.90 7.10 8.61
C GLY A 88 -0.79 8.05 9.81
N ASP A 89 -1.89 8.25 10.55
CA ASP A 89 -1.87 9.07 11.77
C ASP A 89 -0.97 8.47 12.85
N GLU A 90 -1.00 7.13 13.02
CA GLU A 90 -0.15 6.45 13.99
C GLU A 90 1.35 6.54 13.63
N LEU A 91 1.68 6.46 12.34
CA LEU A 91 3.04 6.66 11.86
C LEU A 91 3.50 8.12 11.99
N ALA A 92 2.62 9.09 11.71
CA ALA A 92 2.94 10.50 11.91
C ALA A 92 3.22 10.82 13.39
N LYS A 93 2.47 10.24 14.34
CA LYS A 93 2.74 10.34 15.78
C LYS A 93 4.11 9.75 16.17
N ARG A 94 4.58 8.78 15.40
CA ARG A 94 5.92 8.17 15.58
C ARG A 94 7.04 8.98 14.94
N GLY A 95 6.74 10.11 14.30
CA GLY A 95 7.75 11.00 13.73
C GLY A 95 8.08 10.73 12.26
N TYR A 96 7.19 10.06 11.52
CA TYR A 96 7.30 9.91 10.07
C TYR A 96 6.55 11.00 9.33
N VAL A 97 7.13 11.51 8.24
CA VAL A 97 6.32 12.15 7.21
C VAL A 97 5.51 11.05 6.52
N VAL A 98 4.20 11.21 6.46
CA VAL A 98 3.32 10.22 5.82
C VAL A 98 2.70 10.81 4.57
N PHE A 99 2.76 10.06 3.49
CA PHE A 99 2.13 10.38 2.21
C PHE A 99 1.09 9.32 1.87
N ALA A 100 -0.13 9.75 1.52
CA ALA A 100 -1.18 8.86 1.04
C ALA A 100 -1.93 9.47 -0.15
N MET A 101 -2.13 8.69 -1.19
CA MET A 101 -2.79 9.05 -2.45
C MET A 101 -3.76 7.97 -2.88
N ASP A 102 -4.84 8.39 -3.55
CA ASP A 102 -5.78 7.45 -4.15
C ASP A 102 -5.16 6.70 -5.33
N ALA A 103 -5.33 5.39 -5.35
CA ALA A 103 -5.13 4.62 -6.56
C ALA A 103 -6.21 4.97 -7.60
N LEU A 104 -5.92 4.72 -8.87
CA LEU A 104 -6.89 4.95 -9.94
C LEU A 104 -8.19 4.20 -9.64
N PHE A 105 -9.32 4.85 -9.74
CA PHE A 105 -10.70 4.43 -9.45
C PHE A 105 -11.13 4.56 -7.98
N TRP A 106 -10.28 4.95 -7.04
CA TRP A 106 -10.67 5.22 -5.64
C TRP A 106 -10.73 6.70 -5.33
N GLY A 107 -11.58 7.08 -4.38
CA GLY A 107 -11.70 8.41 -3.82
C GLY A 107 -11.81 9.49 -4.90
N ASP A 108 -10.96 10.49 -4.86
CA ASP A 108 -10.91 11.61 -5.82
C ASP A 108 -10.59 11.17 -7.26
N ARG A 109 -10.12 9.95 -7.46
CA ARG A 109 -9.88 9.35 -8.78
C ARG A 109 -10.99 8.39 -9.21
N GLY A 110 -12.05 8.32 -8.43
CA GLY A 110 -13.25 7.53 -8.71
C GLY A 110 -14.06 8.07 -9.88
N ARG A 111 -15.09 7.33 -10.25
CA ARG A 111 -16.09 7.78 -11.22
C ARG A 111 -17.28 8.42 -10.52
N ARG A 112 -17.87 9.43 -11.13
CA ARG A 112 -19.09 10.09 -10.60
C ARG A 112 -20.27 9.13 -10.46
N GLU A 113 -20.34 8.18 -11.39
CA GLU A 113 -21.41 7.15 -11.45
C GLU A 113 -21.15 5.98 -10.49
N GLY A 114 -20.05 6.02 -9.73
CA GLY A 114 -19.55 4.92 -8.92
C GLY A 114 -18.73 3.92 -9.71
N VAL A 115 -18.20 2.92 -9.02
CA VAL A 115 -17.35 1.86 -9.59
C VAL A 115 -17.93 0.51 -9.22
N ASP A 116 -18.65 -0.09 -10.14
CA ASP A 116 -19.14 -1.46 -10.06
C ASP A 116 -18.18 -2.46 -10.73
N TYR A 117 -18.56 -3.72 -10.75
CA TYR A 117 -17.77 -4.76 -11.40
C TYR A 117 -17.58 -4.52 -12.90
N GLN A 118 -18.62 -4.06 -13.59
CA GLN A 118 -18.57 -3.80 -15.02
C GLN A 118 -17.63 -2.65 -15.35
N ALA A 119 -17.63 -1.59 -14.55
CA ALA A 119 -16.72 -0.46 -14.72
C ALA A 119 -15.24 -0.89 -14.54
N GLN A 120 -14.96 -1.77 -13.58
CA GLN A 120 -13.61 -2.32 -13.37
C GLN A 120 -13.17 -3.20 -14.53
N GLN A 121 -14.03 -4.07 -15.02
CA GLN A 121 -13.78 -4.90 -16.20
C GLN A 121 -13.51 -4.04 -17.42
N GLN A 122 -14.32 -3.00 -17.66
CA GLN A 122 -14.14 -2.08 -18.78
C GLN A 122 -12.80 -1.34 -18.70
N LEU A 123 -12.43 -0.83 -17.51
CA LEU A 123 -11.12 -0.19 -17.32
C LEU A 123 -9.99 -1.15 -17.66
N ALA A 124 -9.99 -2.35 -17.07
CA ALA A 124 -8.94 -3.33 -17.30
C ALA A 124 -8.84 -3.72 -18.78
N ALA A 125 -9.96 -3.97 -19.46
CA ALA A 125 -10.00 -4.31 -20.87
C ALA A 125 -9.45 -3.16 -21.76
N ASN A 126 -9.84 -1.91 -21.47
CA ASN A 126 -9.36 -0.75 -22.22
C ASN A 126 -7.85 -0.54 -22.02
N LEU A 127 -7.34 -0.72 -20.82
CA LEU A 127 -5.89 -0.62 -20.56
C LEU A 127 -5.10 -1.70 -21.31
N LEU A 128 -5.61 -2.94 -21.33
CA LEU A 128 -4.98 -4.03 -22.08
C LEU A 128 -4.94 -3.73 -23.59
N GLN A 129 -5.98 -3.10 -24.18
CA GLN A 129 -5.97 -2.67 -25.57
C GLN A 129 -4.89 -1.61 -25.85
N LEU A 130 -4.51 -0.83 -24.85
CA LEU A 130 -3.43 0.16 -24.93
C LEU A 130 -2.05 -0.42 -24.59
N GLY A 131 -1.94 -1.74 -24.36
CA GLY A 131 -0.69 -2.38 -23.93
C GLY A 131 -0.31 -2.07 -22.48
N MET A 132 -1.28 -1.66 -21.65
CA MET A 132 -1.09 -1.30 -20.25
C MET A 132 -1.89 -2.23 -19.34
N THR A 133 -1.57 -2.22 -18.04
CA THR A 133 -2.37 -2.89 -17.01
C THR A 133 -2.75 -1.90 -15.92
N TRP A 134 -3.85 -2.18 -15.23
CA TRP A 134 -4.23 -1.37 -14.07
C TRP A 134 -3.16 -1.45 -12.97
N ALA A 135 -2.64 -2.66 -12.67
CA ALA A 135 -1.51 -2.86 -11.78
C ALA A 135 -0.29 -2.01 -12.17
N GLY A 136 0.05 -1.96 -13.45
CA GLY A 136 1.16 -1.17 -13.97
C GLY A 136 0.99 0.34 -13.74
N ILE A 137 -0.23 0.87 -13.96
CA ILE A 137 -0.52 2.29 -13.70
C ILE A 137 -0.41 2.61 -12.21
N VAL A 138 -1.00 1.76 -11.36
CA VAL A 138 -0.93 1.95 -9.91
C VAL A 138 0.51 1.89 -9.41
N THR A 139 1.30 0.93 -9.89
CA THR A 139 2.73 0.82 -9.53
C THR A 139 3.51 2.06 -9.99
N TRP A 140 3.26 2.54 -11.21
CA TRP A 140 3.88 3.78 -11.70
C TRP A 140 3.55 4.98 -10.82
N ASP A 141 2.28 5.15 -10.47
CA ASP A 141 1.82 6.22 -9.58
C ASP A 141 2.50 6.15 -8.20
N ASP A 142 2.69 4.94 -7.67
CA ASP A 142 3.37 4.71 -6.39
C ASP A 142 4.87 5.05 -6.47
N ILE A 143 5.56 4.70 -7.56
CA ILE A 143 6.95 5.09 -7.82
C ILE A 143 7.06 6.62 -7.87
N ARG A 144 6.17 7.27 -8.63
CA ARG A 144 6.15 8.75 -8.70
C ARG A 144 5.85 9.39 -7.35
N SER A 145 5.05 8.73 -6.52
CA SER A 145 4.78 9.17 -5.14
C SER A 145 6.03 9.10 -4.26
N ALA A 146 6.78 8.01 -4.32
CA ALA A 146 8.04 7.87 -3.58
C ALA A 146 9.10 8.92 -4.02
N GLU A 147 9.19 9.21 -5.31
CA GLU A 147 10.07 10.27 -5.84
C GLU A 147 9.65 11.67 -5.33
N PHE A 148 8.34 11.91 -5.28
CA PHE A 148 7.82 13.17 -4.72
C PHE A 148 8.16 13.28 -3.23
N VAL A 149 7.89 12.24 -2.45
CA VAL A 149 8.21 12.20 -1.02
C VAL A 149 9.70 12.47 -0.80
N ALA A 150 10.58 11.85 -1.61
CA ALA A 150 12.02 12.09 -1.57
C ALA A 150 12.43 13.54 -1.89
N SER A 151 11.58 14.29 -2.59
CA SER A 151 11.84 15.70 -2.95
C SER A 151 11.36 16.72 -1.91
N LEU A 152 10.66 16.26 -0.86
CA LEU A 152 10.16 17.14 0.19
C LEU A 152 11.31 17.59 1.10
N PRO A 153 11.44 18.88 1.43
CA PRO A 153 12.53 19.38 2.28
C PRO A 153 12.46 18.85 3.72
N GLU A 154 11.28 18.40 4.16
CA GLU A 154 11.06 17.80 5.47
C GLU A 154 11.49 16.33 5.56
N VAL A 155 11.82 15.69 4.43
CA VAL A 155 12.08 14.25 4.33
C VAL A 155 13.57 13.96 4.16
N ASP A 156 14.06 12.96 4.90
CA ASP A 156 15.33 12.31 4.60
C ASP A 156 15.10 11.30 3.44
N PRO A 157 15.62 11.57 2.23
CA PRO A 157 15.35 10.76 1.05
C PRO A 157 15.98 9.34 1.12
N THR A 158 16.80 9.06 2.11
CA THR A 158 17.41 7.74 2.33
C THR A 158 16.59 6.86 3.26
N ARG A 159 15.57 7.43 3.94
CA ARG A 159 14.76 6.76 4.97
C ARG A 159 13.27 6.78 4.63
N ILE A 160 12.94 6.28 3.43
CA ILE A 160 11.55 6.19 2.96
C ILE A 160 11.10 4.73 3.01
N GLY A 161 9.96 4.48 3.64
CA GLY A 161 9.31 3.17 3.68
C GLY A 161 7.99 3.13 2.93
N ALA A 162 7.48 1.91 2.75
CA ALA A 162 6.13 1.66 2.22
C ALA A 162 5.35 0.75 3.17
N VAL A 163 4.05 0.99 3.36
CA VAL A 163 3.19 0.14 4.17
C VAL A 163 1.79 0.06 3.58
N GLY A 164 1.17 -1.11 3.65
CA GLY A 164 -0.22 -1.26 3.24
C GLY A 164 -0.83 -2.63 3.54
N LEU A 165 -2.15 -2.64 3.61
CA LEU A 165 -2.99 -3.83 3.78
C LEU A 165 -3.58 -4.26 2.44
N SER A 166 -3.73 -5.56 2.18
CA SER A 166 -4.44 -6.10 1.01
C SER A 166 -3.85 -5.60 -0.33
N MET A 167 -4.60 -4.96 -1.20
CA MET A 167 -4.04 -4.31 -2.39
C MET A 167 -2.92 -3.34 -2.01
N GLY A 168 -3.02 -2.64 -0.88
CA GLY A 168 -1.93 -1.81 -0.35
C GLY A 168 -0.66 -2.61 -0.03
N CYS A 169 -0.81 -3.86 0.43
CA CYS A 169 0.32 -4.80 0.57
C CYS A 169 0.96 -5.13 -0.78
N HIS A 170 0.14 -5.48 -1.79
CA HIS A 170 0.60 -5.70 -3.15
C HIS A 170 1.37 -4.48 -3.68
N ARG A 171 0.81 -3.29 -3.50
CA ARG A 171 1.45 -2.02 -3.87
C ARG A 171 2.77 -1.81 -3.10
N ALA A 172 2.81 -2.11 -1.80
CA ALA A 172 4.00 -1.90 -0.98
C ALA A 172 5.19 -2.75 -1.43
N TRP A 173 5.01 -4.06 -1.63
CA TRP A 173 6.11 -4.90 -2.10
C TRP A 173 6.47 -4.64 -3.57
N MET A 174 5.49 -4.31 -4.44
CA MET A 174 5.77 -3.87 -5.81
C MET A 174 6.62 -2.60 -5.83
N LEU A 175 6.27 -1.61 -5.00
CA LEU A 175 7.02 -0.37 -4.89
C LEU A 175 8.44 -0.61 -4.37
N CYS A 176 8.61 -1.48 -3.35
CA CYS A 176 9.93 -1.85 -2.85
C CYS A 176 10.78 -2.58 -3.90
N ALA A 177 10.18 -3.41 -4.75
CA ALA A 177 10.85 -4.11 -5.83
C ALA A 177 11.24 -3.16 -6.99
N ALA A 178 10.39 -2.17 -7.28
CA ALA A 178 10.51 -1.34 -8.49
C ALA A 178 11.17 0.04 -8.26
N SER A 179 11.45 0.45 -7.03
CA SER A 179 11.96 1.78 -6.72
C SER A 179 13.12 1.77 -5.73
N ASP A 180 14.24 2.35 -6.12
CA ASP A 180 15.41 2.54 -5.24
C ASP A 180 15.20 3.64 -4.19
N ARG A 181 14.11 4.41 -4.29
CA ARG A 181 13.77 5.44 -3.29
C ARG A 181 13.22 4.87 -2.00
N VAL A 182 12.73 3.62 -2.02
CA VAL A 182 12.15 2.98 -0.85
C VAL A 182 13.17 2.03 -0.23
N ALA A 183 13.47 2.28 1.04
CA ALA A 183 14.49 1.56 1.78
C ALA A 183 13.96 0.34 2.54
N ALA A 184 12.67 0.31 2.92
CA ALA A 184 12.05 -0.80 3.64
C ALA A 184 10.55 -0.89 3.36
N GLY A 185 9.95 -2.08 3.52
CA GLY A 185 8.52 -2.29 3.28
C GLY A 185 7.82 -3.20 4.28
N ALA A 186 6.62 -2.80 4.73
CA ALA A 186 5.72 -3.61 5.54
C ALA A 186 4.47 -3.97 4.73
N ALA A 187 4.35 -5.22 4.35
CA ALA A 187 3.38 -5.76 3.42
C ALA A 187 2.39 -6.69 4.14
N ILE A 188 1.12 -6.26 4.28
CA ILE A 188 0.16 -6.90 5.17
C ILE A 188 -1.00 -7.52 4.38
N CYS A 189 -1.19 -8.85 4.53
CA CYS A 189 -2.31 -9.63 3.99
C CYS A 189 -2.48 -9.58 2.46
N TRP A 190 -1.39 -9.69 1.72
CA TRP A 190 -1.44 -9.98 0.29
C TRP A 190 -0.13 -10.64 -0.17
N MET A 191 0.03 -11.92 0.08
CA MET A 191 1.10 -12.74 -0.48
C MET A 191 0.66 -14.20 -0.49
N ALA A 192 0.76 -14.83 -1.64
CA ALA A 192 0.65 -16.28 -1.83
C ALA A 192 1.18 -16.64 -3.22
N THR A 193 1.46 -17.92 -3.48
CA THR A 193 1.85 -18.36 -4.82
C THR A 193 0.67 -18.29 -5.79
N THR A 194 0.92 -17.93 -7.03
CA THR A 194 -0.11 -17.85 -8.08
C THR A 194 -0.88 -19.17 -8.26
N PRO A 195 -0.26 -20.36 -8.24
CA PRO A 195 -1.02 -21.62 -8.33
C PRO A 195 -2.02 -21.80 -7.20
N SER A 196 -1.71 -21.34 -5.99
CA SER A 196 -2.67 -21.39 -4.87
C SER A 196 -3.83 -20.43 -5.05
N LEU A 197 -3.59 -19.27 -5.64
CA LEU A 197 -4.60 -18.24 -5.92
C LEU A 197 -5.50 -18.61 -7.11
N MET A 198 -5.05 -19.47 -8.01
CA MET A 198 -5.78 -19.93 -9.19
C MET A 198 -6.63 -21.18 -8.95
N ARG A 199 -6.69 -21.70 -7.73
CA ARG A 199 -7.52 -22.86 -7.38
C ARG A 199 -9.01 -22.56 -7.52
N PRO A 200 -9.85 -23.54 -7.87
CA PRO A 200 -11.29 -23.39 -7.81
C PRO A 200 -11.72 -22.91 -6.41
N GLY A 201 -12.59 -21.92 -6.36
CA GLY A 201 -13.09 -21.36 -5.10
C GLY A 201 -12.28 -20.18 -4.54
N ASN A 202 -11.03 -19.97 -4.93
CA ASN A 202 -10.29 -18.78 -4.52
C ASN A 202 -10.76 -17.54 -5.29
N ASN A 203 -10.89 -16.40 -4.63
CA ASN A 203 -11.43 -15.18 -5.21
C ASN A 203 -10.39 -14.17 -5.69
N GLN A 204 -9.10 -14.39 -5.49
CA GLN A 204 -8.07 -13.44 -5.94
C GLN A 204 -7.82 -13.48 -7.45
N THR A 205 -8.18 -14.57 -8.11
CA THR A 205 -8.10 -14.71 -9.58
C THR A 205 -9.47 -14.64 -10.26
N LYS A 206 -10.51 -14.43 -9.49
CA LYS A 206 -11.87 -14.15 -9.94
C LYS A 206 -12.47 -13.02 -9.12
N GLY A 207 -13.38 -12.27 -9.71
CA GLY A 207 -14.03 -11.17 -9.03
C GLY A 207 -13.24 -9.85 -9.12
N GLN A 208 -13.69 -8.90 -8.34
CA GLN A 208 -13.38 -7.49 -8.55
C GLN A 208 -11.91 -7.15 -8.31
N SER A 209 -11.30 -7.71 -7.28
CA SER A 209 -9.92 -7.37 -6.89
C SER A 209 -8.86 -7.87 -7.89
N ALA A 210 -9.18 -8.88 -8.69
CA ALA A 210 -8.23 -9.44 -9.66
C ALA A 210 -7.75 -8.38 -10.67
N TYR A 211 -8.64 -7.58 -11.21
CA TYR A 211 -8.28 -6.62 -12.25
C TYR A 211 -7.21 -5.60 -11.83
N ALA A 212 -7.20 -5.21 -10.57
CA ALA A 212 -6.25 -4.20 -10.07
C ALA A 212 -4.84 -4.74 -9.83
N VAL A 213 -4.65 -6.07 -9.82
CA VAL A 213 -3.38 -6.73 -9.49
C VAL A 213 -2.85 -7.65 -10.61
N LEU A 214 -3.60 -7.80 -11.70
CA LEU A 214 -3.19 -8.66 -12.81
C LEU A 214 -2.06 -8.03 -13.64
N VAL A 215 -1.04 -8.85 -13.89
CA VAL A 215 0.00 -8.57 -14.88
C VAL A 215 -0.02 -9.73 -15.89
N PRO A 216 -0.47 -9.51 -17.15
CA PRO A 216 -0.51 -10.54 -18.17
C PRO A 216 0.85 -11.19 -18.38
N ASP A 217 0.84 -12.48 -18.62
CA ASP A 217 2.04 -13.30 -18.91
C ASP A 217 3.03 -13.46 -17.74
N LEU A 218 2.88 -12.74 -16.63
CA LEU A 218 3.80 -12.79 -15.50
C LEU A 218 4.03 -14.23 -15.03
N ARG A 219 2.95 -15.03 -14.95
CA ARG A 219 2.99 -16.40 -14.41
C ARG A 219 3.83 -17.38 -15.27
N ASN A 220 4.06 -17.08 -16.51
CA ASN A 220 4.93 -17.88 -17.37
C ASN A 220 6.41 -17.73 -17.03
N TRP A 221 6.78 -16.69 -16.32
CA TRP A 221 8.17 -16.33 -16.00
C TRP A 221 8.45 -16.29 -14.49
N LEU A 222 7.55 -15.71 -13.73
CA LEU A 222 7.72 -15.41 -12.31
C LEU A 222 6.44 -15.69 -11.54
N ASP A 223 6.59 -15.88 -10.22
CA ASP A 223 5.48 -15.81 -9.28
C ASP A 223 5.52 -14.48 -8.50
N TYR A 224 4.47 -14.13 -7.80
CA TYR A 224 4.42 -12.92 -6.97
C TYR A 224 5.54 -12.87 -5.91
N ALA A 225 5.88 -14.04 -5.33
CA ALA A 225 7.00 -14.15 -4.39
C ALA A 225 8.35 -13.83 -5.05
N ASP A 226 8.52 -14.18 -6.33
CA ASP A 226 9.75 -13.92 -7.08
C ASP A 226 9.86 -12.41 -7.38
N VAL A 227 8.76 -11.76 -7.77
CA VAL A 227 8.72 -10.32 -7.98
C VAL A 227 8.98 -9.56 -6.67
N ALA A 228 8.33 -9.97 -5.57
CA ALA A 228 8.56 -9.36 -4.26
C ALA A 228 10.03 -9.52 -3.81
N ALA A 229 10.66 -10.63 -4.18
CA ALA A 229 12.07 -10.91 -3.85
C ALA A 229 13.08 -10.02 -4.62
N ILE A 230 12.67 -9.32 -5.67
CA ILE A 230 13.51 -8.28 -6.32
C ILE A 230 13.88 -7.18 -5.32
N ALA A 231 13.06 -6.95 -4.30
CA ALA A 231 13.38 -5.99 -3.23
C ALA A 231 14.63 -6.35 -2.41
N CYS A 232 15.08 -7.63 -2.41
CA CYS A 232 16.29 -8.02 -1.70
C CYS A 232 17.52 -7.24 -2.21
N PRO A 233 18.39 -6.70 -1.33
CA PRO A 233 18.55 -6.95 0.10
C PRO A 233 17.83 -5.97 1.04
N LYS A 234 16.82 -5.24 0.59
CA LYS A 234 16.08 -4.31 1.44
C LYS A 234 15.37 -5.06 2.57
N PRO A 235 15.24 -4.45 3.76
CA PRO A 235 14.39 -4.96 4.81
C PRO A 235 12.93 -5.06 4.36
N MET A 236 12.33 -6.25 4.50
CA MET A 236 10.94 -6.50 4.16
C MET A 236 10.23 -7.27 5.27
N LEU A 237 9.00 -6.88 5.59
CA LEU A 237 8.12 -7.55 6.52
C LEU A 237 6.84 -7.97 5.80
N PHE A 238 6.48 -9.25 5.91
CA PHE A 238 5.24 -9.80 5.36
C PHE A 238 4.41 -10.45 6.48
N PHE A 239 3.20 -9.97 6.66
CA PHE A 239 2.21 -10.58 7.54
C PHE A 239 1.01 -11.08 6.72
N ASN A 240 0.49 -12.27 7.04
CA ASN A 240 -0.78 -12.77 6.54
C ASN A 240 -1.62 -13.34 7.69
N GLY A 241 -2.93 -13.37 7.49
CA GLY A 241 -3.86 -14.01 8.42
C GLY A 241 -3.99 -15.52 8.16
N GLU A 242 -3.94 -16.36 9.19
CA GLU A 242 -4.21 -17.80 9.06
C GLU A 242 -5.68 -18.09 8.75
N LYS A 243 -6.57 -17.17 9.15
CA LYS A 243 -8.02 -17.25 8.93
C LYS A 243 -8.47 -16.36 7.76
N ASP A 244 -7.52 -15.87 6.97
CA ASP A 244 -7.82 -15.07 5.78
C ASP A 244 -8.31 -15.97 4.64
N ALA A 245 -9.60 -15.87 4.31
CA ALA A 245 -10.21 -16.68 3.27
C ALA A 245 -9.74 -16.31 1.85
N LEU A 246 -9.02 -15.19 1.68
CA LEU A 246 -8.55 -14.72 0.37
C LEU A 246 -7.23 -15.37 -0.04
N PHE A 247 -6.40 -15.74 0.93
CA PHE A 247 -5.05 -16.24 0.68
C PHE A 247 -4.85 -17.62 1.31
N PRO A 248 -4.81 -18.70 0.52
CA PRO A 248 -4.59 -20.06 1.03
C PRO A 248 -3.28 -20.16 1.81
N VAL A 249 -3.33 -20.65 3.04
CA VAL A 249 -2.21 -20.66 3.99
C VAL A 249 -1.01 -21.48 3.44
N ASP A 250 -1.25 -22.57 2.74
CA ASP A 250 -0.19 -23.35 2.08
C ASP A 250 0.53 -22.53 1.00
N GLY A 251 -0.24 -21.79 0.18
CA GLY A 251 0.34 -20.88 -0.82
C GLY A 251 1.10 -19.70 -0.21
N VAL A 252 0.67 -19.21 0.96
CA VAL A 252 1.41 -18.19 1.73
C VAL A 252 2.74 -18.76 2.22
N LYS A 253 2.73 -19.95 2.84
CA LYS A 253 3.94 -20.62 3.33
C LYS A 253 4.94 -20.91 2.20
N ASP A 254 4.46 -21.35 1.05
CA ASP A 254 5.29 -21.60 -0.13
C ASP A 254 5.94 -20.30 -0.65
N ALA A 255 5.17 -19.21 -0.71
CA ALA A 255 5.68 -17.89 -1.09
C ALA A 255 6.76 -17.41 -0.12
N TYR A 256 6.51 -17.51 1.19
CA TYR A 256 7.47 -17.16 2.22
C TYR A 256 8.76 -17.97 2.12
N ALA A 257 8.65 -19.28 1.94
CA ALA A 257 9.82 -20.14 1.77
C ALA A 257 10.67 -19.76 0.54
N ARG A 258 10.02 -19.35 -0.57
CA ARG A 258 10.73 -18.85 -1.76
C ARG A 258 11.49 -17.55 -1.47
N MET A 259 10.85 -16.60 -0.84
CA MET A 259 11.49 -15.32 -0.49
C MET A 259 12.66 -15.53 0.48
N HIS A 260 12.51 -16.35 1.51
CA HIS A 260 13.60 -16.65 2.44
C HIS A 260 14.83 -17.22 1.75
N ARG A 261 14.67 -18.08 0.74
CA ARG A 261 15.82 -18.58 -0.05
C ARG A 261 16.59 -17.44 -0.74
N VAL A 262 15.90 -16.40 -1.21
CA VAL A 262 16.56 -15.27 -1.87
C VAL A 262 17.35 -14.44 -0.87
N TRP A 263 16.76 -14.05 0.29
CA TRP A 263 17.50 -13.32 1.32
C TRP A 263 18.67 -14.13 1.88
N SER A 264 18.49 -15.42 2.08
CA SER A 264 19.58 -16.33 2.48
C SER A 264 20.72 -16.37 1.45
N SER A 265 20.40 -16.42 0.17
CA SER A 265 21.42 -16.41 -0.89
C SER A 265 22.29 -15.17 -0.88
N GLN A 266 21.75 -14.06 -0.38
CA GLN A 266 22.44 -12.78 -0.22
C GLN A 266 23.05 -12.58 1.20
N ARG A 267 22.88 -13.56 2.11
CA ARG A 267 23.38 -13.51 3.50
C ARG A 267 22.81 -12.35 4.31
N VAL A 268 21.53 -12.08 4.14
CA VAL A 268 20.79 -10.99 4.80
C VAL A 268 19.42 -11.48 5.33
N GLU A 269 19.39 -12.68 5.87
CA GLU A 269 18.18 -13.36 6.37
C GLU A 269 17.43 -12.55 7.41
N ASP A 270 18.17 -11.81 8.24
CA ASP A 270 17.66 -10.92 9.28
C ASP A 270 16.84 -9.74 8.74
N ARG A 271 16.95 -9.45 7.45
CA ARG A 271 16.20 -8.38 6.78
C ARG A 271 14.84 -8.83 6.25
N LEU A 272 14.50 -10.12 6.27
CA LEU A 272 13.19 -10.61 5.89
C LEU A 272 12.46 -11.18 7.10
N VAL A 273 11.32 -10.56 7.44
CA VAL A 273 10.39 -11.07 8.45
C VAL A 273 9.12 -11.55 7.77
N THR A 274 8.72 -12.79 8.03
CA THR A 274 7.45 -13.34 7.56
C THR A 274 6.69 -13.93 8.73
N LYS A 275 5.39 -13.67 8.85
CA LYS A 275 4.58 -14.19 9.98
C LYS A 275 3.14 -14.43 9.56
N LEU A 276 2.61 -15.55 10.03
CA LEU A 276 1.19 -15.84 10.01
C LEU A 276 0.57 -15.47 11.37
N TRP A 277 -0.49 -14.69 11.32
CA TRP A 277 -1.25 -14.26 12.48
C TRP A 277 -2.55 -15.06 12.59
N PRO A 278 -3.04 -15.40 13.78
CA PRO A 278 -4.27 -16.18 13.95
C PRO A 278 -5.54 -15.33 13.76
N VAL A 279 -5.55 -14.49 12.73
CA VAL A 279 -6.61 -13.52 12.41
C VAL A 279 -7.12 -13.68 10.98
N ALA A 280 -8.24 -13.04 10.67
CA ALA A 280 -8.78 -12.90 9.32
C ALA A 280 -8.01 -11.82 8.52
N HIS A 281 -8.63 -11.29 7.46
CA HIS A 281 -8.07 -10.27 6.56
C HIS A 281 -8.11 -8.88 7.21
N VAL A 282 -7.21 -8.60 8.14
CA VAL A 282 -7.16 -7.34 8.90
C VAL A 282 -5.72 -6.89 9.16
N PHE A 283 -5.56 -5.61 9.49
CA PHE A 283 -4.33 -5.05 10.06
C PHE A 283 -4.66 -4.44 11.42
N ASN A 284 -4.86 -5.30 12.41
CA ASN A 284 -5.26 -4.92 13.76
C ASN A 284 -4.14 -4.24 14.55
N GLU A 285 -4.46 -3.78 15.76
CA GLU A 285 -3.54 -3.01 16.61
C GLU A 285 -2.24 -3.75 16.95
N GLU A 286 -2.32 -5.05 17.21
CA GLU A 286 -1.15 -5.87 17.57
C GLU A 286 -0.19 -6.01 16.36
N MET A 287 -0.74 -6.27 15.17
CA MET A 287 0.03 -6.33 13.93
C MET A 287 0.66 -4.96 13.62
N GLN A 288 -0.09 -3.87 13.82
CA GLN A 288 0.42 -2.50 13.64
C GLN A 288 1.58 -2.21 14.60
N ALA A 289 1.44 -2.57 15.87
CA ALA A 289 2.49 -2.35 16.87
C ALA A 289 3.80 -3.05 16.48
N GLU A 290 3.74 -4.32 16.06
CA GLU A 290 4.90 -5.08 15.62
C GLU A 290 5.50 -4.54 14.31
N ALA A 291 4.65 -4.26 13.30
CA ALA A 291 5.09 -3.73 12.02
C ALA A 291 5.74 -2.34 12.16
N PHE A 292 5.16 -1.45 12.97
CA PHE A 292 5.71 -0.10 13.18
C PHE A 292 7.00 -0.12 14.00
N ALA A 293 7.11 -0.99 15.00
CA ALA A 293 8.36 -1.19 15.73
C ALA A 293 9.47 -1.76 14.82
N TRP A 294 9.10 -2.63 13.87
CA TRP A 294 10.02 -3.13 12.85
C TRP A 294 10.45 -2.01 11.88
N MET A 295 9.52 -1.17 11.42
CA MET A 295 9.85 -0.02 10.58
C MET A 295 10.77 0.98 11.31
N ASP A 296 10.51 1.24 12.60
CA ASP A 296 11.38 2.11 13.42
C ASP A 296 12.82 1.61 13.45
N ARG A 297 13.07 0.30 13.50
CA ARG A 297 14.42 -0.28 13.48
C ARG A 297 15.18 -0.09 12.16
N HIS A 298 14.47 0.05 11.05
CA HIS A 298 15.08 0.12 9.72
C HIS A 298 15.08 1.52 9.10
N LEU A 299 14.26 2.44 9.60
CA LEU A 299 14.09 3.76 9.02
C LEU A 299 14.41 4.90 9.99
N ARG A 300 14.54 4.62 11.28
CA ARG A 300 14.89 5.64 12.29
C ARG A 300 16.28 5.42 12.86
#